data_3d943063121a86306ba109fa23b55b3e
#
_entry.id   3d943063121a86306ba109fa23b55b3e
#
_cell.length_a   1.000
_cell.length_b   1.000
_cell.length_c   1.000
_cell.angle_alpha   90.00
_cell.angle_beta   90.00
_cell.angle_gamma   90.00
#
_symmetry.space_group_name_H-M   'P 1'
#
loop_
_entity.id
_entity.type
_entity.pdbx_description
1 polymer ?
#
loop_
_entity_poly.entity_id
_entity_poly.type
_entity_poly.pdbx_seq_one_letter_code
_entity_poly.pdbx_strand_id
1 'polypeptide(L)'
;MRNNEQGFTYPLTLAVLILFLLLFSFRVEQLLTERKLAHETSLILQEEYYFHSSVKKVEEIIQSGGVIPSRGTFTYLNGNIVFQADIPIGAIQKINFTLRMDTGETLVGRGFFDTSSKIMIKWVEMN
;
A
#
# COMPACT_ATOMS: atom_id res chain seq x y z
N MET A 1 -4.25 -58.28 31.49
CA MET A 1 -4.80 -57.69 30.26
C MET A 1 -5.13 -56.21 30.38
N ARG A 2 -5.74 -55.78 31.45
CA ARG A 2 -6.04 -54.36 31.66
C ARG A 2 -4.82 -53.45 31.57
N ASN A 3 -3.68 -53.85 32.15
CA ASN A 3 -2.47 -53.04 32.14
C ASN A 3 -1.90 -52.88 30.72
N ASN A 4 -2.05 -53.87 29.84
CA ASN A 4 -1.60 -53.77 28.47
C ASN A 4 -2.48 -52.85 27.63
N GLU A 5 -3.76 -52.84 27.88
CA GLU A 5 -4.69 -51.93 27.20
C GLU A 5 -4.44 -50.49 27.62
N GLN A 6 -4.21 -50.21 28.88
CA GLN A 6 -3.87 -48.88 29.38
C GLN A 6 -2.54 -48.40 28.86
N GLY A 7 -1.53 -49.26 28.80
CA GLY A 7 -0.23 -48.93 28.24
C GLY A 7 -0.27 -48.67 26.74
N PHE A 8 -1.22 -49.26 26.02
CA PHE A 8 -1.42 -49.04 24.60
C PHE A 8 -2.22 -47.77 24.30
N THR A 9 -3.24 -47.49 25.11
CA THR A 9 -4.11 -46.33 24.93
C THR A 9 -3.40 -45.01 25.22
N TYR A 10 -2.54 -44.97 26.21
CA TYR A 10 -1.84 -43.77 26.62
C TYR A 10 -0.90 -43.21 25.54
N PRO A 11 -0.02 -44.01 24.91
CA PRO A 11 0.80 -43.51 23.78
C PRO A 11 0.00 -43.04 22.59
N LEU A 12 -1.11 -43.71 22.27
CA LEU A 12 -2.00 -43.32 21.18
C LEU A 12 -2.66 -41.97 21.46
N THR A 13 -3.16 -41.75 22.65
CA THR A 13 -3.76 -40.48 23.08
C THR A 13 -2.74 -39.35 23.03
N LEU A 14 -1.52 -39.60 23.48
CA LEU A 14 -0.44 -38.61 23.42
C LEU A 14 -0.08 -38.26 21.99
N ALA A 15 0.00 -39.24 21.08
CA ALA A 15 0.27 -39.01 19.65
C ALA A 15 -0.82 -38.17 19.00
N VAL A 16 -2.08 -38.44 19.27
CA VAL A 16 -3.22 -37.64 18.78
C VAL A 16 -3.18 -36.22 19.32
N LEU A 17 -2.85 -36.03 20.58
CA LEU A 17 -2.70 -34.69 21.18
C LEU A 17 -1.59 -33.88 20.53
N ILE A 18 -0.42 -34.49 20.30
CA ILE A 18 0.70 -33.82 19.60
C ILE A 18 0.32 -33.45 18.19
N LEU A 19 -0.32 -34.35 17.47
CA LEU A 19 -0.80 -34.08 16.10
C LEU A 19 -1.79 -32.92 16.09
N PHE A 20 -2.72 -32.89 17.02
CA PHE A 20 -3.70 -31.80 17.15
C PHE A 20 -3.03 -30.46 17.44
N LEU A 21 -2.05 -30.42 18.33
CA LEU A 21 -1.29 -29.22 18.65
C LEU A 21 -0.49 -28.72 17.45
N LEU A 22 0.11 -29.62 16.69
CA LEU A 22 0.84 -29.26 15.46
C LEU A 22 -0.09 -28.64 14.41
N LEU A 23 -1.26 -29.24 14.19
CA LEU A 23 -2.26 -28.71 13.27
C LEU A 23 -2.78 -27.35 13.72
N PHE A 24 -3.00 -27.17 15.01
CA PHE A 24 -3.44 -25.90 15.57
C PHE A 24 -2.38 -24.82 15.41
N SER A 25 -1.13 -25.11 15.72
CA SER A 25 0.00 -24.19 15.51
C SER A 25 0.11 -23.75 14.06
N PHE A 26 -0.01 -24.69 13.14
CA PHE A 26 0.05 -24.40 11.71
C PHE A 26 -1.06 -23.44 11.27
N ARG A 27 -2.29 -23.66 11.75
CA ARG A 27 -3.42 -22.78 11.45
C ARG A 27 -3.25 -21.37 12.02
N VAL A 28 -2.70 -21.25 13.22
CA VAL A 28 -2.41 -19.94 13.83
C VAL A 28 -1.39 -19.16 13.01
N GLU A 29 -0.31 -19.80 12.56
CA GLU A 29 0.69 -19.17 11.71
C GLU A 29 0.08 -18.72 10.38
N GLN A 30 -0.74 -19.55 9.76
CA GLN A 30 -1.43 -19.22 8.52
C GLN A 30 -2.36 -18.01 8.69
N LEU A 31 -3.11 -17.95 9.77
CA LEU A 31 -4.00 -16.84 10.07
C LEU A 31 -3.21 -15.53 10.26
N LEU A 32 -2.09 -15.57 10.98
CA LEU A 32 -1.24 -14.40 11.18
C LEU A 32 -0.64 -13.91 9.85
N THR A 33 -0.23 -14.82 8.99
CA THR A 33 0.28 -14.49 7.65
C THR A 33 -0.80 -13.83 6.80
N GLU A 34 -2.02 -14.35 6.81
CA GLU A 34 -3.15 -13.77 6.08
C GLU A 34 -3.49 -12.36 6.56
N ARG A 35 -3.47 -12.13 7.86
CA ARG A 35 -3.69 -10.79 8.44
C ARG A 35 -2.61 -9.81 8.01
N LYS A 36 -1.35 -10.23 8.02
CA LYS A 36 -0.23 -9.40 7.59
C LYS A 36 -0.35 -9.03 6.11
N LEU A 37 -0.67 -10.00 5.25
CA LEU A 37 -0.89 -9.76 3.83
C LEU A 37 -2.06 -8.81 3.58
N ALA A 38 -3.17 -8.98 4.28
CA ALA A 38 -4.33 -8.09 4.16
C ALA A 38 -3.98 -6.65 4.57
N HIS A 39 -3.19 -6.47 5.62
CA HIS A 39 -2.75 -5.15 6.07
C HIS A 39 -1.82 -4.49 5.04
N GLU A 40 -0.83 -5.21 4.52
CA GLU A 40 0.07 -4.72 3.49
C GLU A 40 -0.68 -4.35 2.20
N THR A 41 -1.62 -5.17 1.78
CA THR A 41 -2.47 -4.89 0.61
C THR A 41 -3.32 -3.64 0.83
N SER A 42 -3.89 -3.46 2.00
CA SER A 42 -4.65 -2.26 2.35
C SER A 42 -3.79 -0.99 2.29
N LEU A 43 -2.55 -1.04 2.78
CA LEU A 43 -1.62 0.08 2.70
C LEU A 43 -1.28 0.43 1.25
N ILE A 44 -1.00 -0.56 0.41
CA ILE A 44 -0.69 -0.36 -1.01
C ILE A 44 -1.89 0.29 -1.72
N LEU A 45 -3.10 -0.17 -1.46
CA LEU A 45 -4.31 0.42 -2.04
C LEU A 45 -4.52 1.87 -1.58
N GLN A 46 -4.24 2.19 -0.32
CA GLN A 46 -4.29 3.57 0.18
C GLN A 46 -3.26 4.46 -0.50
N GLU A 47 -2.04 3.98 -0.68
CA GLU A 47 -0.97 4.70 -1.37
C GLU A 47 -1.35 5.01 -2.82
N GLU A 48 -1.84 4.02 -3.54
CA GLU A 48 -2.32 4.19 -4.92
C GLU A 48 -3.49 5.17 -4.99
N TYR A 49 -4.43 5.07 -4.07
CA TYR A 49 -5.56 5.98 -4.00
C TYR A 49 -5.12 7.42 -3.77
N TYR A 50 -4.18 7.65 -2.86
CA TYR A 50 -3.67 8.99 -2.57
C TYR A 50 -2.95 9.59 -3.76
N PHE A 51 -2.10 8.83 -4.44
CA PHE A 51 -1.44 9.29 -5.66
C PHE A 51 -2.46 9.60 -6.76
N HIS A 52 -3.39 8.71 -6.99
CA HIS A 52 -4.42 8.89 -8.01
C HIS A 52 -5.29 10.12 -7.73
N SER A 53 -5.71 10.30 -6.49
CA SER A 53 -6.47 11.47 -6.04
C SER A 53 -5.69 12.77 -6.22
N SER A 54 -4.39 12.76 -5.89
CA SER A 54 -3.52 13.93 -6.05
C SER A 54 -3.31 14.30 -7.51
N VAL A 55 -3.09 13.30 -8.37
CA VAL A 55 -3.00 13.49 -9.81
C VAL A 55 -4.28 14.11 -10.38
N LYS A 56 -5.44 13.61 -9.97
CA LYS A 56 -6.73 14.17 -10.37
C LYS A 56 -6.90 15.62 -9.92
N LYS A 57 -6.51 15.95 -8.71
CA LYS A 57 -6.58 17.33 -8.20
C LYS A 57 -5.71 18.28 -9.00
N VAL A 58 -4.51 17.84 -9.37
CA VAL A 58 -3.60 18.63 -10.23
C VAL A 58 -4.18 18.79 -11.62
N GLU A 59 -4.73 17.74 -12.21
CA GLU A 59 -5.41 17.82 -13.51
C GLU A 59 -6.57 18.81 -13.49
N GLU A 60 -7.37 18.81 -12.42
CA GLU A 60 -8.47 19.78 -12.25
C GLU A 60 -7.96 21.21 -12.20
N ILE A 61 -6.85 21.47 -11.53
CA ILE A 61 -6.21 22.79 -11.50
C ILE A 61 -5.79 23.23 -12.90
N ILE A 62 -5.18 22.33 -13.66
CA ILE A 62 -4.77 22.60 -15.03
C ILE A 62 -5.98 22.86 -15.94
N GLN A 63 -7.02 22.03 -15.84
CA GLN A 63 -8.24 22.13 -16.63
C GLN A 63 -9.05 23.39 -16.33
N SER A 64 -9.02 23.87 -15.11
CA SER A 64 -9.68 25.11 -14.72
C SER A 64 -8.96 26.37 -15.21
N GLY A 65 -7.84 26.22 -15.90
CA GLY A 65 -7.03 27.34 -16.36
C GLY A 65 -6.18 28.00 -15.29
N GLY A 66 -6.12 27.40 -14.10
CA GLY A 66 -5.28 27.88 -13.00
C GLY A 66 -3.80 27.61 -13.23
N VAL A 67 -2.96 28.46 -12.65
CA VAL A 67 -1.52 28.24 -12.63
C VAL A 67 -1.20 27.23 -11.53
N ILE A 68 -0.46 26.16 -11.87
CA ILE A 68 -0.01 25.20 -10.87
C ILE A 68 1.04 25.88 -9.97
N PRO A 69 0.84 25.91 -8.65
CA PRO A 69 1.88 26.42 -7.75
C PRO A 69 3.13 25.55 -7.87
N SER A 70 4.30 26.14 -7.69
CA SER A 70 5.58 25.44 -7.75
C SER A 70 5.70 24.35 -6.68
N ARG A 71 4.95 24.49 -5.60
CA ARG A 71 4.90 23.54 -4.50
C ARG A 71 3.52 23.58 -3.83
N GLY A 72 3.01 22.42 -3.47
CA GLY A 72 1.75 22.32 -2.74
C GLY A 72 1.68 21.03 -1.94
N THR A 73 0.71 20.97 -1.04
CA THR A 73 0.50 19.80 -0.17
C THR A 73 -0.97 19.44 -0.17
N PHE A 74 -1.26 18.14 -0.36
CA PHE A 74 -2.59 17.56 -0.13
C PHE A 74 -2.55 16.72 1.12
N THR A 75 -3.46 16.98 2.05
CA THR A 75 -3.53 16.23 3.31
C THR A 75 -4.64 15.19 3.23
N TYR A 76 -4.32 13.97 3.63
CA TYR A 76 -5.23 12.83 3.70
C TYR A 76 -5.30 12.28 5.12
N LEU A 77 -6.23 11.37 5.37
CA LEU A 77 -6.47 10.83 6.71
C LEU A 77 -5.22 10.15 7.30
N ASN A 78 -4.51 9.36 6.51
CA ASN A 78 -3.36 8.56 6.96
C ASN A 78 -2.03 8.98 6.33
N GLY A 79 -1.98 10.16 5.73
CA GLY A 79 -0.76 10.63 5.10
C GLY A 79 -0.94 11.98 4.44
N ASN A 80 0.14 12.48 3.86
CA ASN A 80 0.11 13.68 3.06
C ASN A 80 0.97 13.53 1.81
N ILE A 81 0.61 14.27 0.77
CA ILE A 81 1.37 14.33 -0.47
C ILE A 81 1.83 15.76 -0.69
N VAL A 82 3.13 15.92 -0.84
CA VAL A 82 3.75 17.17 -1.26
C VAL A 82 4.09 17.06 -2.74
N PHE A 83 3.66 18.00 -3.54
CA PHE A 83 4.03 18.04 -4.95
C PHE A 83 4.94 19.23 -5.24
N GLN A 84 5.88 19.00 -6.16
CA GLN A 84 6.76 20.02 -6.71
C GLN A 84 6.61 20.02 -8.24
N ALA A 85 6.21 21.14 -8.78
CA ALA A 85 6.08 21.32 -10.23
C ALA A 85 7.38 21.93 -10.78
N ASP A 86 7.97 21.26 -11.77
CA ASP A 86 9.11 21.77 -12.49
C ASP A 86 8.65 22.77 -13.57
N ILE A 87 9.59 23.54 -14.10
CA ILE A 87 9.31 24.45 -15.20
C ILE A 87 8.91 23.63 -16.42
N PRO A 88 7.77 23.95 -17.09
CA PRO A 88 7.36 23.23 -18.28
C PRO A 88 8.41 23.28 -19.39
N ILE A 89 8.67 22.12 -20.00
CA ILE A 89 9.54 22.03 -21.19
C ILE A 89 8.63 21.74 -22.38
N GLY A 90 8.43 22.74 -23.23
CA GLY A 90 7.47 22.65 -24.32
C GLY A 90 6.04 22.50 -23.81
N ALA A 91 5.34 21.46 -24.27
CA ALA A 91 4.00 21.13 -23.82
C ALA A 91 3.95 20.21 -22.60
N ILE A 92 5.09 19.74 -22.09
CA ILE A 92 5.16 18.75 -21.01
C ILE A 92 5.66 19.40 -19.72
N GLN A 93 4.91 19.24 -18.65
CA GLN A 93 5.28 19.66 -17.31
C GLN A 93 5.47 18.43 -16.41
N LYS A 94 6.62 18.34 -15.76
CA LYS A 94 6.92 17.30 -14.79
C LYS A 94 6.49 17.77 -13.40
N ILE A 95 5.80 16.93 -12.68
CA ILE A 95 5.42 17.17 -11.29
C ILE A 95 5.86 15.98 -10.45
N ASN A 96 6.66 16.23 -9.42
CA ASN A 96 7.10 15.22 -8.48
C ASN A 96 6.15 15.19 -7.29
N PHE A 97 5.65 14.00 -6.96
CA PHE A 97 4.79 13.77 -5.81
C PHE A 97 5.54 12.97 -4.76
N THR A 98 5.58 13.46 -3.54
CA THR A 98 6.16 12.75 -2.40
C THR A 98 5.05 12.43 -1.42
N LEU A 99 4.73 11.15 -1.27
CA LEU A 99 3.76 10.66 -0.31
C LEU A 99 4.47 10.32 0.99
N ARG A 100 4.01 10.87 2.11
CA ARG A 100 4.43 10.49 3.45
C ARG A 100 3.24 9.91 4.19
N MET A 101 3.34 8.64 4.53
CA MET A 101 2.34 7.96 5.34
C MET A 101 2.62 8.19 6.83
N ASP A 102 1.57 8.15 7.65
CA ASP A 102 1.70 8.28 9.11
C ASP A 102 2.55 7.17 9.72
N THR A 103 2.69 6.03 9.03
CA THR A 103 3.56 4.92 9.42
C THR A 103 5.05 5.22 9.25
N GLY A 104 5.40 6.32 8.61
CA GLY A 104 6.77 6.73 8.31
C GLY A 104 7.26 6.34 6.92
N GLU A 105 6.48 5.59 6.15
CA GLU A 105 6.84 5.26 4.78
C GLU A 105 6.79 6.51 3.88
N THR A 106 7.76 6.61 3.00
CA THR A 106 7.85 7.69 2.02
C THR A 106 7.95 7.09 0.62
N LEU A 107 7.06 7.49 -0.26
CA LEU A 107 7.01 7.06 -1.65
C LEU A 107 7.09 8.27 -2.56
N VAL A 108 7.81 8.13 -3.67
CA VAL A 108 7.98 9.21 -4.65
C VAL A 108 7.44 8.74 -6.00
N GLY A 109 6.63 9.58 -6.63
CA GLY A 109 6.14 9.37 -7.97
C GLY A 109 6.34 10.63 -8.81
N ARG A 110 6.46 10.46 -10.12
CA ARG A 110 6.59 11.55 -11.07
C ARG A 110 5.50 11.46 -12.12
N GLY A 111 4.72 12.53 -12.25
CA GLY A 111 3.71 12.67 -13.28
C GLY A 111 4.19 13.59 -14.39
N PHE A 112 3.92 13.20 -15.64
CA PHE A 112 4.17 14.02 -16.82
C PHE A 112 2.81 14.48 -17.34
N PHE A 113 2.59 15.79 -17.35
CA PHE A 113 1.34 16.39 -17.76
C PHE A 113 1.52 17.11 -19.08
N ASP A 114 0.58 16.88 -20.00
CA ASP A 114 0.50 17.65 -21.24
C ASP A 114 -0.32 18.91 -20.98
N THR A 115 0.31 20.06 -21.12
CA THR A 115 -0.36 21.36 -20.89
C THR A 115 -1.36 21.72 -21.97
N SER A 116 -1.24 21.14 -23.17
CA SER A 116 -2.16 21.41 -24.29
C SER A 116 -3.44 20.57 -24.16
N SER A 117 -3.34 19.29 -23.87
CA SER A 117 -4.50 18.42 -23.63
C SER A 117 -5.01 18.47 -22.19
N LYS A 118 -4.22 19.00 -21.27
CA LYS A 118 -4.55 19.18 -19.84
C LYS A 118 -4.80 17.85 -19.10
N ILE A 119 -4.09 16.80 -19.52
CA ILE A 119 -4.17 15.47 -18.92
C ILE A 119 -2.76 14.94 -18.61
N MET A 120 -2.69 14.00 -17.68
CA MET A 120 -1.46 13.26 -17.42
C MET A 120 -1.23 12.21 -18.51
N ILE A 121 -0.05 12.23 -19.12
CA ILE A 121 0.30 11.31 -20.21
C ILE A 121 1.20 10.16 -19.75
N LYS A 122 1.90 10.30 -18.62
CA LYS A 122 2.80 9.28 -18.11
C LYS A 122 2.94 9.40 -16.60
N TRP A 123 3.01 8.27 -15.92
CA TRP A 123 3.29 8.17 -14.50
C TRP A 123 4.46 7.22 -14.27
N VAL A 124 5.41 7.62 -13.42
CA VAL A 124 6.58 6.81 -13.06
C VAL A 124 6.72 6.80 -11.54
N GLU A 125 6.71 5.63 -10.95
CA GLU A 125 7.07 5.46 -9.54
C GLU A 125 8.58 5.33 -9.40
N MET A 126 9.16 6.04 -8.43
CA MET A 126 10.60 6.19 -8.28
C MET A 126 11.16 5.44 -7.06
N ASN A 127 10.46 4.42 -6.59
CA ASN A 127 10.93 3.59 -5.46
C ASN A 127 11.68 2.37 -5.90
#